data_86f7e8221adcb2f96fbbd1d13ab20b53
#
_entry.id   86f7e8221adcb2f96fbbd1d13ab20b53
#
_cell.length_a   1.000
_cell.length_b   1.000
_cell.length_c   1.000
_cell.angle_alpha   90.00
_cell.angle_beta   90.00
_cell.angle_gamma   90.00
#
_symmetry.space_group_name_H-M   'P 1'
#
loop_
_entity.id
_entity.type
_entity.pdbx_description
1 polymer ?
#
loop_
_entity_poly.entity_id
_entity_poly.type
_entity_poly.pdbx_seq_one_letter_code
_entity_poly.pdbx_strand_id
1 'polypeptide(L)'
;MTDKSTIDYFTEEGSVEAVNARMGADTDPRLATVMTSLIKHLHAFAKDVELTQEEWGLAIDFFTRTGYMCDEYRQEFILLSDVVGLSMLVDAINSRRPAGATENTVMGPFHVEGAPEYDMGANITLQGNGETCTFSGTVRDTKGNPIEGAKIDVWSDSEDGYYDVQQPDMQPLYNNRGVFRTGADGHYSFKGQKPVSYPIPDDGPVGQLLGHLGRHPNRPAHMHYIVSAPGYQTVVTHTFVDGDDYLTSDAVFGVKASLISPFEETPDGDTKYHAPFDFVLTAEKGQ
;
A
#
# COMPACT_ATOMS: atom_id res chain seq x y z
N MET A 1 40.44 -33.63 -24.16
CA MET A 1 40.03 -32.54 -25.09
C MET A 1 38.53 -32.35 -24.87
N THR A 2 38.17 -31.32 -24.16
CA THR A 2 36.74 -30.94 -24.00
C THR A 2 36.25 -30.50 -25.36
N ASP A 3 35.21 -31.15 -25.84
CA ASP A 3 34.55 -30.82 -27.11
C ASP A 3 34.08 -29.37 -27.06
N LYS A 4 34.70 -28.50 -27.84
CA LYS A 4 34.38 -27.08 -27.96
C LYS A 4 33.03 -26.83 -28.67
N SER A 5 32.35 -27.89 -29.14
CA SER A 5 31.08 -27.80 -29.86
C SER A 5 29.84 -27.60 -28.97
N THR A 6 30.01 -27.55 -27.64
CA THR A 6 28.89 -27.41 -26.65
C THR A 6 29.01 -26.18 -25.73
N ILE A 7 29.83 -25.19 -26.09
CA ILE A 7 29.88 -23.94 -25.33
C ILE A 7 28.81 -23.00 -25.91
N ASP A 8 27.69 -22.87 -25.20
CA ASP A 8 26.66 -21.90 -25.54
C ASP A 8 27.17 -20.49 -25.21
N TYR A 9 27.65 -19.80 -26.23
CA TYR A 9 27.99 -18.38 -26.13
C TYR A 9 26.72 -17.57 -26.05
N PHE A 10 26.80 -16.39 -25.40
CA PHE A 10 25.71 -15.46 -25.36
C PHE A 10 25.38 -14.93 -26.77
N THR A 11 24.13 -15.14 -27.21
CA THR A 11 23.57 -14.57 -28.44
C THR A 11 22.28 -13.86 -28.09
N GLU A 12 21.76 -13.04 -28.98
CA GLU A 12 20.49 -12.38 -28.78
C GLU A 12 19.37 -13.40 -28.57
N GLU A 13 19.27 -14.42 -29.41
CA GLU A 13 18.24 -15.46 -29.33
C GLU A 13 18.38 -16.32 -28.08
N GLY A 14 19.60 -16.79 -27.78
CA GLY A 14 19.92 -17.71 -26.67
C GLY A 14 20.23 -16.97 -25.35
N SER A 15 19.97 -15.69 -25.24
CA SER A 15 20.38 -14.86 -24.10
C SER A 15 19.83 -15.33 -22.75
N VAL A 16 18.58 -15.77 -22.71
CA VAL A 16 17.93 -16.29 -21.50
C VAL A 16 18.57 -17.60 -21.04
N GLU A 17 18.75 -18.54 -21.95
CA GLU A 17 19.35 -19.85 -21.70
C GLU A 17 20.81 -19.70 -21.25
N ALA A 18 21.57 -18.84 -21.92
CA ALA A 18 22.97 -18.57 -21.59
C ALA A 18 23.16 -18.01 -20.16
N VAL A 19 22.24 -17.18 -19.67
CA VAL A 19 22.29 -16.65 -18.29
C VAL A 19 21.82 -17.72 -17.30
N ASN A 20 20.68 -18.37 -17.55
CA ASN A 20 20.11 -19.35 -16.64
C ASN A 20 21.00 -20.58 -16.46
N ALA A 21 21.70 -21.03 -17.51
CA ALA A 21 22.63 -22.16 -17.45
C ALA A 21 23.86 -21.91 -16.54
N ARG A 22 24.11 -20.68 -16.12
CA ARG A 22 25.21 -20.31 -15.21
C ARG A 22 24.83 -20.22 -13.76
N MET A 23 23.58 -20.55 -13.39
CA MET A 23 23.20 -20.70 -11.99
C MET A 23 23.98 -21.86 -11.36
N GLY A 24 24.51 -21.64 -10.16
CA GLY A 24 25.24 -22.70 -9.42
C GLY A 24 24.33 -23.84 -9.00
N ALA A 25 24.91 -25.05 -8.88
CA ALA A 25 24.17 -26.25 -8.47
C ALA A 25 23.54 -26.12 -7.06
N ASP A 26 24.11 -25.27 -6.20
CA ASP A 26 23.67 -25.03 -4.83
C ASP A 26 22.72 -23.82 -4.70
N THR A 27 22.24 -23.27 -5.83
CA THR A 27 21.26 -22.16 -5.81
C THR A 27 19.96 -22.62 -5.15
N ASP A 28 19.45 -21.81 -4.19
CA ASP A 28 18.15 -22.08 -3.58
C ASP A 28 17.08 -22.27 -4.65
N PRO A 29 16.24 -23.34 -4.59
CA PRO A 29 15.28 -23.67 -5.63
C PRO A 29 14.24 -22.57 -5.88
N ARG A 30 13.83 -21.84 -4.83
CA ARG A 30 12.88 -20.73 -4.97
C ARG A 30 13.55 -19.54 -5.64
N LEU A 31 14.78 -19.21 -5.25
CA LEU A 31 15.57 -18.15 -5.87
C LEU A 31 15.81 -18.47 -7.36
N ALA A 32 16.18 -19.72 -7.69
CA ALA A 32 16.35 -20.15 -9.08
C ALA A 32 15.07 -19.94 -9.90
N THR A 33 13.90 -20.30 -9.34
CA THR A 33 12.61 -20.08 -10.00
C THR A 33 12.34 -18.60 -10.26
N VAL A 34 12.56 -17.75 -9.26
CA VAL A 34 12.34 -16.30 -9.35
C VAL A 34 13.27 -15.68 -10.37
N MET A 35 14.58 -16.00 -10.31
CA MET A 35 15.59 -15.43 -11.22
C MET A 35 15.39 -15.91 -12.67
N THR A 36 15.03 -17.16 -12.89
CA THR A 36 14.71 -17.69 -14.23
C THR A 36 13.56 -16.89 -14.87
N SER A 37 12.50 -16.64 -14.10
CA SER A 37 11.36 -15.86 -14.56
C SER A 37 11.72 -14.39 -14.81
N LEU A 38 12.46 -13.77 -13.87
CA LEU A 38 12.90 -12.38 -14.01
C LEU A 38 13.75 -12.18 -15.26
N ILE A 39 14.77 -13.01 -15.47
CA ILE A 39 15.68 -12.94 -16.63
C ILE A 39 14.89 -13.08 -17.93
N LYS A 40 13.97 -14.07 -17.99
CA LYS A 40 13.10 -14.27 -19.15
C LYS A 40 12.32 -13.01 -19.51
N HIS A 41 11.64 -12.39 -18.55
CA HIS A 41 10.79 -11.22 -18.80
C HIS A 41 11.61 -9.95 -19.04
N LEU A 42 12.75 -9.78 -18.38
CA LEU A 42 13.65 -8.65 -18.59
C LEU A 42 14.26 -8.67 -20.02
N HIS A 43 14.73 -9.85 -20.47
CA HIS A 43 15.27 -9.99 -21.83
C HIS A 43 14.18 -9.87 -22.89
N ALA A 44 12.97 -10.40 -22.63
CA ALA A 44 11.84 -10.21 -23.54
C ALA A 44 11.50 -8.71 -23.66
N PHE A 45 11.39 -7.98 -22.54
CA PHE A 45 11.18 -6.53 -22.56
C PHE A 45 12.22 -5.82 -23.42
N ALA A 46 13.53 -6.08 -23.21
CA ALA A 46 14.59 -5.41 -23.96
C ALA A 46 14.49 -5.66 -25.47
N LYS A 47 14.10 -6.88 -25.87
CA LYS A 47 13.90 -7.27 -27.28
C LYS A 47 12.62 -6.64 -27.86
N ASP A 48 11.52 -6.66 -27.12
CA ASP A 48 10.21 -6.17 -27.57
C ASP A 48 10.22 -4.67 -27.90
N VAL A 49 11.00 -3.88 -27.14
CA VAL A 49 11.15 -2.43 -27.35
C VAL A 49 12.39 -2.07 -28.16
N GLU A 50 13.22 -3.05 -28.58
CA GLU A 50 14.51 -2.82 -29.25
C GLU A 50 15.38 -1.81 -28.48
N LEU A 51 15.53 -2.03 -27.16
CA LEU A 51 16.13 -1.08 -26.22
C LEU A 51 17.53 -0.61 -26.69
N THR A 52 17.67 0.69 -26.88
CA THR A 52 18.93 1.29 -27.34
C THR A 52 19.95 1.42 -26.20
N GLN A 53 21.24 1.58 -26.57
CA GLN A 53 22.31 1.83 -25.58
C GLN A 53 22.10 3.14 -24.82
N GLU A 54 21.53 4.16 -25.45
CA GLU A 54 21.23 5.44 -24.83
C GLU A 54 20.12 5.28 -23.77
N GLU A 55 19.01 4.63 -24.12
CA GLU A 55 17.90 4.36 -23.20
C GLU A 55 18.33 3.47 -22.03
N TRP A 56 19.15 2.45 -22.30
CA TRP A 56 19.75 1.64 -21.25
C TRP A 56 20.60 2.48 -20.30
N GLY A 57 21.42 3.40 -20.82
CA GLY A 57 22.23 4.33 -20.03
C GLY A 57 21.36 5.24 -19.16
N LEU A 58 20.27 5.80 -19.69
CA LEU A 58 19.30 6.60 -18.96
C LEU A 58 18.63 5.79 -17.83
N ALA A 59 18.28 4.54 -18.09
CA ALA A 59 17.70 3.66 -17.06
C ALA A 59 18.70 3.39 -15.92
N ILE A 60 19.98 3.16 -16.22
CA ILE A 60 21.03 2.96 -15.21
C ILE A 60 21.19 4.24 -14.36
N ASP A 61 21.24 5.42 -14.99
CA ASP A 61 21.30 6.69 -14.26
C ASP A 61 20.06 6.88 -13.35
N PHE A 62 18.88 6.62 -13.88
CA PHE A 62 17.62 6.68 -13.11
C PHE A 62 17.66 5.77 -11.87
N PHE A 63 18.03 4.50 -12.01
CA PHE A 63 18.13 3.58 -10.87
C PHE A 63 19.21 4.01 -9.88
N THR A 64 20.34 4.52 -10.37
CA THR A 64 21.43 5.03 -9.51
C THR A 64 20.95 6.22 -8.66
N ARG A 65 20.28 7.19 -9.27
CA ARG A 65 19.71 8.34 -8.56
C ARG A 65 18.60 7.91 -7.60
N THR A 66 17.76 6.96 -7.98
CA THR A 66 16.75 6.37 -7.10
C THR A 66 17.39 5.75 -5.85
N GLY A 67 18.51 5.03 -6.02
CA GLY A 67 19.28 4.50 -4.89
C GLY A 67 19.85 5.57 -3.97
N TYR A 68 20.34 6.68 -4.51
CA TYR A 68 20.86 7.80 -3.71
C TYR A 68 19.79 8.55 -2.93
N MET A 69 18.52 8.44 -3.30
CA MET A 69 17.39 9.01 -2.57
C MET A 69 16.88 8.11 -1.42
N CYS A 70 17.41 6.89 -1.31
CA CYS A 70 17.04 6.00 -0.21
C CYS A 70 17.88 6.27 1.03
N ASP A 71 17.23 6.39 2.18
CA ASP A 71 17.83 6.52 3.50
C ASP A 71 17.05 5.74 4.56
N GLU A 72 17.26 6.03 5.83
CA GLU A 72 16.59 5.39 6.96
C GLU A 72 15.07 5.61 6.95
N TYR A 73 14.61 6.74 6.40
CA TYR A 73 13.19 7.16 6.42
C TYR A 73 12.53 7.11 5.05
N ARG A 74 13.31 7.21 3.97
CA ARG A 74 12.82 7.28 2.60
C ARG A 74 13.26 6.07 1.78
N GLN A 75 12.30 5.38 1.20
CA GLN A 75 12.52 4.23 0.32
C GLN A 75 12.03 4.53 -1.10
N GLU A 76 12.86 5.22 -1.88
CA GLU A 76 12.51 5.64 -3.24
C GLU A 76 12.25 4.44 -4.17
N PHE A 77 12.89 3.27 -3.95
CA PHE A 77 12.57 2.04 -4.69
C PHE A 77 11.19 1.46 -4.34
N ILE A 78 10.72 1.62 -3.09
CA ILE A 78 9.35 1.25 -2.75
C ILE A 78 8.39 2.19 -3.48
N LEU A 79 8.66 3.50 -3.48
CA LEU A 79 7.87 4.48 -4.21
C LEU A 79 7.82 4.18 -5.72
N LEU A 80 8.96 3.78 -6.32
CA LEU A 80 8.99 3.31 -7.71
C LEU A 80 8.09 2.09 -7.92
N SER A 81 8.17 1.11 -7.03
CA SER A 81 7.32 -0.09 -7.06
C SER A 81 5.84 0.26 -6.99
N ASP A 82 5.49 1.24 -6.14
CA ASP A 82 4.12 1.72 -5.96
C ASP A 82 3.58 2.37 -7.25
N VAL A 83 4.34 3.32 -7.82
CA VAL A 83 3.87 4.08 -8.99
C VAL A 83 3.82 3.27 -10.29
N VAL A 84 4.56 2.15 -10.38
CA VAL A 84 4.43 1.21 -11.49
C VAL A 84 3.44 0.06 -11.19
N GLY A 85 2.76 0.10 -10.05
CA GLY A 85 1.72 -0.86 -9.65
C GLY A 85 2.23 -2.22 -9.17
N LEU A 86 3.56 -2.40 -9.02
CA LEU A 86 4.12 -3.69 -8.62
C LEU A 86 3.76 -4.04 -7.18
N SER A 87 3.81 -3.07 -6.27
CA SER A 87 3.41 -3.27 -4.85
C SER A 87 1.98 -3.77 -4.74
N MET A 88 1.04 -3.13 -5.46
CA MET A 88 -0.37 -3.54 -5.49
C MET A 88 -0.56 -4.92 -6.12
N LEU A 89 0.20 -5.26 -7.16
CA LEU A 89 0.15 -6.59 -7.77
C LEU A 89 0.64 -7.66 -6.79
N VAL A 90 1.74 -7.39 -6.08
CA VAL A 90 2.29 -8.30 -5.05
C VAL A 90 1.28 -8.47 -3.90
N ASP A 91 0.66 -7.38 -3.42
CA ASP A 91 -0.42 -7.47 -2.45
C ASP A 91 -1.58 -8.35 -2.97
N ALA A 92 -2.08 -8.08 -4.16
CA ALA A 92 -3.19 -8.83 -4.76
C ALA A 92 -2.90 -10.34 -4.90
N ILE A 93 -1.64 -10.72 -5.18
CA ILE A 93 -1.22 -12.12 -5.25
C ILE A 93 -1.24 -12.79 -3.86
N ASN A 94 -0.76 -12.09 -2.83
CA ASN A 94 -0.56 -12.65 -1.49
C ASN A 94 -1.79 -12.52 -0.59
N SER A 95 -2.65 -11.54 -0.85
CA SER A 95 -3.83 -11.22 -0.04
C SER A 95 -5.14 -11.69 -0.67
N ARG A 96 -5.11 -12.78 -1.45
CA ARG A 96 -6.33 -13.36 -2.06
C ARG A 96 -7.30 -13.80 -0.98
N ARG A 97 -8.52 -13.25 -1.04
CA ARG A 97 -9.59 -13.52 -0.08
C ARG A 97 -10.84 -14.03 -0.78
N PRO A 98 -11.73 -14.77 -0.08
CA PRO A 98 -13.03 -15.15 -0.63
C PRO A 98 -13.88 -13.90 -0.90
N ALA A 99 -14.82 -14.02 -1.85
CA ALA A 99 -15.76 -12.95 -2.16
C ALA A 99 -16.52 -12.49 -0.90
N GLY A 100 -16.68 -11.19 -0.74
CA GLY A 100 -17.34 -10.56 0.40
C GLY A 100 -16.45 -10.33 1.62
N ALA A 101 -15.19 -10.83 1.65
CA ALA A 101 -14.21 -10.42 2.66
C ALA A 101 -13.62 -9.06 2.30
N THR A 102 -13.26 -8.27 3.31
CA THR A 102 -12.60 -6.98 3.12
C THR A 102 -11.28 -7.16 2.38
N GLU A 103 -11.08 -6.41 1.31
CA GLU A 103 -9.86 -6.46 0.50
C GLU A 103 -8.70 -5.74 1.19
N ASN A 104 -7.48 -6.26 1.00
CA ASN A 104 -6.26 -5.57 1.40
C ASN A 104 -5.88 -4.51 0.37
N THR A 105 -5.07 -3.55 0.82
CA THR A 105 -4.30 -2.63 -0.02
C THR A 105 -2.95 -2.35 0.63
N VAL A 106 -2.10 -1.51 0.04
CA VAL A 106 -0.77 -1.22 0.57
C VAL A 106 -0.83 -0.63 1.98
N MET A 107 0.12 -0.96 2.85
CA MET A 107 0.19 -0.39 4.20
C MET A 107 0.54 1.11 4.17
N GLY A 108 1.34 1.53 3.21
CA GLY A 108 1.95 2.84 3.18
C GLY A 108 3.13 2.98 4.16
N PRO A 109 3.96 4.03 4.00
CA PRO A 109 5.19 4.20 4.76
C PRO A 109 5.00 4.88 6.12
N PHE A 110 3.81 5.35 6.46
CA PHE A 110 3.58 6.21 7.63
C PHE A 110 2.91 5.50 8.81
N HIS A 111 2.80 4.17 8.79
CA HIS A 111 2.38 3.42 9.97
C HIS A 111 3.42 3.55 11.09
N VAL A 112 2.94 3.74 12.32
CA VAL A 112 3.78 3.79 13.54
C VAL A 112 3.24 2.80 14.54
N GLU A 113 4.09 1.91 15.03
CA GLU A 113 3.74 0.99 16.11
C GLU A 113 3.53 1.72 17.44
N GLY A 114 2.68 1.19 18.30
CA GLY A 114 2.50 1.69 19.66
C GLY A 114 1.56 2.91 19.74
N ALA A 115 0.72 3.14 18.74
CA ALA A 115 -0.34 4.14 18.84
C ALA A 115 -1.22 3.90 20.09
N PRO A 116 -1.72 4.97 20.75
CA PRO A 116 -2.52 4.83 21.97
C PRO A 116 -3.79 4.01 21.74
N GLU A 117 -4.12 3.14 22.70
CA GLU A 117 -5.41 2.46 22.73
C GLU A 117 -6.43 3.36 23.42
N TYR A 118 -7.57 3.59 22.79
CA TYR A 118 -8.64 4.47 23.26
C TYR A 118 -9.94 3.73 23.47
N ASP A 119 -10.78 4.29 24.35
CA ASP A 119 -12.17 3.87 24.47
C ASP A 119 -12.97 4.21 23.20
N MET A 120 -14.04 3.45 22.95
CA MET A 120 -14.95 3.68 21.83
C MET A 120 -15.51 5.11 21.84
N GLY A 121 -15.55 5.73 20.66
CA GLY A 121 -16.03 7.09 20.46
C GLY A 121 -15.01 8.19 20.79
N ALA A 122 -13.79 7.83 21.23
CA ALA A 122 -12.73 8.81 21.45
C ALA A 122 -12.31 9.51 20.16
N ASN A 123 -11.74 10.70 20.31
CA ASN A 123 -11.19 11.48 19.20
C ASN A 123 -9.68 11.22 19.08
N ILE A 124 -9.24 10.79 17.89
CA ILE A 124 -7.82 10.56 17.57
C ILE A 124 -7.10 11.83 17.10
N THR A 125 -7.84 12.89 16.79
CA THR A 125 -7.25 14.18 16.43
C THR A 125 -6.85 14.92 17.70
N LEU A 126 -5.54 15.00 17.93
CA LEU A 126 -4.97 15.70 19.08
C LEU A 126 -4.77 17.18 18.80
N GLN A 127 -4.54 17.52 17.53
CA GLN A 127 -4.34 18.89 17.04
C GLN A 127 -4.78 18.98 15.57
N GLY A 128 -5.40 20.12 15.21
CA GLY A 128 -5.84 20.44 13.84
C GLY A 128 -7.21 21.09 13.84
N ASN A 129 -7.58 21.64 12.68
CA ASN A 129 -8.86 22.29 12.43
C ASN A 129 -9.60 21.69 11.24
N GLY A 130 -9.24 20.47 10.83
CA GLY A 130 -9.89 19.76 9.75
C GLY A 130 -11.37 19.47 10.03
N GLU A 131 -12.08 19.09 9.00
CA GLU A 131 -13.50 18.74 9.10
C GLU A 131 -13.65 17.47 9.96
N THR A 132 -14.48 17.56 11.00
CA THR A 132 -14.66 16.44 11.95
C THR A 132 -15.48 15.30 11.34
N CYS A 133 -15.08 14.06 11.61
CA CYS A 133 -15.75 12.87 11.12
C CYS A 133 -15.89 11.81 12.23
N THR A 134 -17.05 11.16 12.29
CA THR A 134 -17.22 9.92 13.04
C THR A 134 -17.06 8.73 12.10
N PHE A 135 -16.13 7.86 12.43
CA PHE A 135 -15.91 6.58 11.74
C PHE A 135 -16.55 5.48 12.56
N SER A 136 -17.37 4.63 11.94
CA SER A 136 -18.01 3.54 12.67
C SER A 136 -18.41 2.39 11.75
N GLY A 137 -18.63 1.23 12.34
CA GLY A 137 -19.08 0.05 11.63
C GLY A 137 -18.95 -1.19 12.51
N THR A 138 -18.93 -2.36 11.87
CA THR A 138 -18.81 -3.63 12.56
C THR A 138 -17.66 -4.46 11.98
N VAL A 139 -17.04 -5.29 12.82
CA VAL A 139 -16.10 -6.33 12.39
C VAL A 139 -16.81 -7.68 12.49
N ARG A 140 -16.89 -8.41 11.39
CA ARG A 140 -17.59 -9.70 11.29
C ARG A 140 -16.70 -10.72 10.59
N ASP A 141 -17.04 -12.00 10.79
CA ASP A 141 -16.48 -13.07 9.97
C ASP A 141 -17.25 -13.22 8.64
N THR A 142 -16.76 -14.07 7.74
CA THR A 142 -17.39 -14.36 6.44
C THR A 142 -18.74 -15.06 6.55
N LYS A 143 -19.18 -15.47 7.75
CA LYS A 143 -20.50 -16.05 8.03
C LYS A 143 -21.46 -15.02 8.62
N GLY A 144 -20.98 -13.77 8.83
CA GLY A 144 -21.75 -12.67 9.41
C GLY A 144 -21.75 -12.62 10.94
N ASN A 145 -21.00 -13.48 11.62
CA ASN A 145 -20.88 -13.43 13.08
C ASN A 145 -20.03 -12.23 13.50
N PRO A 146 -20.43 -11.45 14.51
CA PRO A 146 -19.61 -10.37 15.05
C PRO A 146 -18.33 -10.93 15.69
N ILE A 147 -17.25 -10.15 15.61
CA ILE A 147 -15.97 -10.47 16.22
C ILE A 147 -15.72 -9.52 17.38
N GLU A 148 -15.84 -10.02 18.62
CA GLU A 148 -15.54 -9.28 19.83
C GLU A 148 -14.02 -9.12 20.02
N GLY A 149 -13.59 -7.95 20.50
CA GLY A 149 -12.19 -7.67 20.83
C GLY A 149 -11.25 -7.58 19.62
N ALA A 150 -11.78 -7.49 18.40
CA ALA A 150 -10.96 -7.25 17.22
C ALA A 150 -10.22 -5.91 17.39
N LYS A 151 -8.90 -5.93 17.19
CA LYS A 151 -8.06 -4.74 17.22
C LYS A 151 -8.21 -3.99 15.89
N ILE A 152 -8.50 -2.70 16.00
CA ILE A 152 -8.58 -1.76 14.87
C ILE A 152 -7.54 -0.68 15.13
N ASP A 153 -6.46 -0.71 14.35
CA ASP A 153 -5.37 0.26 14.38
C ASP A 153 -5.60 1.22 13.21
N VAL A 154 -5.71 2.52 13.47
CA VAL A 154 -6.10 3.51 12.48
C VAL A 154 -5.11 4.67 12.43
N TRP A 155 -4.91 5.24 11.23
CA TRP A 155 -4.15 6.46 11.05
C TRP A 155 -4.54 7.17 9.76
N SER A 156 -4.39 8.50 9.76
CA SER A 156 -4.59 9.34 8.58
C SER A 156 -3.72 10.59 8.63
N ASP A 157 -3.73 11.33 7.55
CA ASP A 157 -3.14 12.65 7.42
C ASP A 157 -3.90 13.71 8.22
N SER A 158 -3.29 14.89 8.36
CA SER A 158 -3.93 16.11 8.83
C SER A 158 -4.63 16.85 7.69
N GLU A 159 -5.33 17.94 8.02
CA GLU A 159 -5.97 18.83 7.04
C GLU A 159 -5.03 19.40 5.98
N ASP A 160 -3.73 19.38 6.22
CA ASP A 160 -2.68 19.83 5.28
C ASP A 160 -2.11 18.68 4.43
N GLY A 161 -2.61 17.46 4.57
CA GLY A 161 -2.17 16.27 3.82
C GLY A 161 -0.85 15.67 4.32
N TYR A 162 -0.48 15.92 5.58
CA TYR A 162 0.74 15.38 6.19
C TYR A 162 0.42 14.51 7.40
N TYR A 163 1.20 13.45 7.56
CA TYR A 163 1.19 12.63 8.77
C TYR A 163 2.08 13.26 9.84
N ASP A 164 1.80 12.97 11.10
CA ASP A 164 2.56 13.46 12.26
C ASP A 164 4.07 13.20 12.15
N VAL A 165 4.46 12.02 11.64
CA VAL A 165 5.88 11.65 11.43
C VAL A 165 6.58 12.47 10.35
N GLN A 166 5.84 13.11 9.45
CA GLN A 166 6.39 14.02 8.44
C GLN A 166 6.58 15.43 8.99
N GLN A 167 5.88 15.80 10.07
CA GLN A 167 5.89 17.13 10.67
C GLN A 167 6.07 17.08 12.19
N PRO A 168 7.14 16.45 12.72
CA PRO A 168 7.29 16.21 14.17
C PRO A 168 7.42 17.51 15.00
N ASP A 169 7.81 18.62 14.38
CA ASP A 169 7.86 19.92 15.03
C ASP A 169 6.52 20.69 15.01
N MET A 170 5.55 20.24 14.21
CA MET A 170 4.27 20.92 13.99
C MET A 170 3.08 20.13 14.53
N GLN A 171 3.17 18.83 14.52
CA GLN A 171 2.11 17.93 14.98
C GLN A 171 2.58 17.12 16.19
N PRO A 172 1.72 16.90 17.21
CA PRO A 172 2.05 16.01 18.31
C PRO A 172 2.19 14.56 17.82
N LEU A 173 3.08 13.80 18.43
CA LEU A 173 3.21 12.37 18.17
C LEU A 173 1.85 11.67 18.34
N TYR A 174 1.51 10.77 17.44
CA TYR A 174 0.24 10.06 17.34
C TYR A 174 -0.98 10.94 17.00
N ASN A 175 -0.79 12.12 16.43
CA ASN A 175 -1.91 12.88 15.89
C ASN A 175 -2.60 12.08 14.77
N ASN A 176 -3.93 12.02 14.80
CA ASN A 176 -4.76 11.22 13.90
C ASN A 176 -4.41 9.72 13.87
N ARG A 177 -3.98 9.18 15.02
CA ARG A 177 -3.70 7.74 15.21
C ARG A 177 -4.41 7.21 16.44
N GLY A 178 -4.83 5.95 16.38
CA GLY A 178 -5.40 5.30 17.54
C GLY A 178 -5.64 3.81 17.34
N VAL A 179 -5.78 3.12 18.45
CA VAL A 179 -6.14 1.69 18.50
C VAL A 179 -7.45 1.55 19.25
N PHE A 180 -8.37 0.75 18.69
CA PHE A 180 -9.67 0.46 19.29
C PHE A 180 -9.91 -1.05 19.33
N ARG A 181 -10.85 -1.48 20.19
CA ARG A 181 -11.28 -2.87 20.24
C ARG A 181 -12.79 -2.95 20.11
N THR A 182 -13.28 -3.85 19.25
CA THR A 182 -14.71 -4.03 19.06
C THR A 182 -15.40 -4.57 20.32
N GLY A 183 -16.65 -4.16 20.51
CA GLY A 183 -17.56 -4.71 21.53
C GLY A 183 -18.06 -6.12 21.20
N ALA A 184 -18.90 -6.69 22.07
CA ALA A 184 -19.49 -8.02 21.90
C ALA A 184 -20.32 -8.18 20.63
N ASP A 185 -20.86 -7.08 20.11
CA ASP A 185 -21.62 -7.00 18.85
C ASP A 185 -20.74 -6.78 17.62
N GLY A 186 -19.40 -6.72 17.81
CA GLY A 186 -18.44 -6.43 16.77
C GLY A 186 -18.38 -4.95 16.37
N HIS A 187 -19.11 -4.06 17.06
CA HIS A 187 -19.16 -2.63 16.73
C HIS A 187 -17.86 -1.91 17.10
N TYR A 188 -17.48 -0.95 16.27
CA TYR A 188 -16.43 0.04 16.57
C TYR A 188 -16.92 1.45 16.21
N SER A 189 -16.38 2.45 16.91
CA SER A 189 -16.58 3.86 16.60
C SER A 189 -15.44 4.69 17.13
N PHE A 190 -15.02 5.71 16.38
CA PHE A 190 -14.08 6.73 16.81
C PHE A 190 -14.35 8.04 16.07
N LYS A 191 -13.80 9.14 16.58
CA LYS A 191 -13.84 10.45 15.94
C LYS A 191 -12.44 10.82 15.46
N GLY A 192 -12.38 11.61 14.41
CA GLY A 192 -11.15 12.14 13.84
C GLY A 192 -11.42 13.23 12.83
N GLN A 193 -10.43 13.58 12.05
CA GLN A 193 -10.60 14.46 10.88
C GLN A 193 -11.01 13.63 9.66
N LYS A 194 -11.81 14.23 8.77
CA LYS A 194 -11.99 13.72 7.41
C LYS A 194 -10.66 13.83 6.68
N PRO A 195 -10.12 12.73 6.15
CA PRO A 195 -8.87 12.76 5.40
C PRO A 195 -8.94 13.67 4.18
N VAL A 196 -7.80 14.13 3.69
CA VAL A 196 -7.68 14.93 2.46
C VAL A 196 -6.83 14.23 1.42
N SER A 197 -6.96 14.60 0.15
CA SER A 197 -6.07 14.12 -0.91
C SER A 197 -4.70 14.76 -0.74
N TYR A 198 -3.63 14.00 -0.97
CA TYR A 198 -2.27 14.52 -0.86
C TYR A 198 -1.34 13.93 -1.92
N PRO A 199 -0.27 14.67 -2.31
CA PRO A 199 0.74 14.13 -3.20
C PRO A 199 1.70 13.20 -2.47
N ILE A 200 2.07 12.08 -3.09
CA ILE A 200 3.26 11.33 -2.68
C ILE A 200 4.52 12.16 -2.94
N PRO A 201 5.67 11.86 -2.31
CA PRO A 201 6.92 12.57 -2.60
C PRO A 201 7.25 12.55 -4.10
N ASP A 202 7.42 13.74 -4.71
CA ASP A 202 7.64 13.90 -6.15
C ASP A 202 8.91 14.73 -6.48
N ASP A 203 9.70 15.04 -5.46
CA ASP A 203 10.96 15.79 -5.54
C ASP A 203 12.16 14.95 -6.02
N GLY A 204 11.97 13.63 -6.18
CA GLY A 204 12.98 12.65 -6.60
C GLY A 204 12.83 12.13 -8.03
N PRO A 205 13.65 11.12 -8.40
CA PRO A 205 13.60 10.49 -9.71
C PRO A 205 12.22 9.90 -10.05
N VAL A 206 11.51 9.36 -9.05
CA VAL A 206 10.19 8.77 -9.25
C VAL A 206 9.14 9.84 -9.58
N GLY A 207 9.19 11.01 -8.93
CA GLY A 207 8.35 12.15 -9.29
C GLY A 207 8.63 12.66 -10.70
N GLN A 208 9.92 12.72 -11.12
CA GLN A 208 10.29 13.03 -12.49
C GLN A 208 9.72 12.04 -13.49
N LEU A 209 9.75 10.72 -13.17
CA LEU A 209 9.15 9.68 -14.00
C LEU A 209 7.64 9.89 -14.16
N LEU A 210 6.91 10.18 -13.07
CA LEU A 210 5.47 10.49 -13.13
C LEU A 210 5.21 11.68 -14.06
N GLY A 211 5.99 12.75 -13.95
CA GLY A 211 5.88 13.92 -14.82
C GLY A 211 6.11 13.58 -16.30
N HIS A 212 7.13 12.77 -16.62
CA HIS A 212 7.38 12.30 -18.01
C HIS A 212 6.25 11.41 -18.54
N LEU A 213 5.57 10.66 -17.68
CA LEU A 213 4.41 9.84 -18.05
C LEU A 213 3.10 10.64 -18.10
N GLY A 214 3.12 11.96 -17.82
CA GLY A 214 1.92 12.79 -17.74
C GLY A 214 0.98 12.41 -16.59
N ARG A 215 1.51 11.83 -15.52
CA ARG A 215 0.77 11.41 -14.32
C ARG A 215 0.99 12.39 -13.19
N HIS A 216 -0.07 12.62 -12.39
CA HIS A 216 0.02 13.40 -11.15
C HIS A 216 0.50 12.53 -9.97
N PRO A 217 1.07 13.11 -8.90
CA PRO A 217 1.50 12.38 -7.71
C PRO A 217 0.39 12.16 -6.68
N ASN A 218 -0.83 12.66 -6.89
CA ASN A 218 -1.86 12.68 -5.85
C ASN A 218 -2.45 11.31 -5.58
N ARG A 219 -2.76 11.08 -4.31
CA ARG A 219 -3.61 10.01 -3.82
C ARG A 219 -4.96 10.57 -3.38
N PRO A 220 -6.06 9.82 -3.55
CA PRO A 220 -7.35 10.22 -2.99
C PRO A 220 -7.30 10.23 -1.46
N ALA A 221 -8.16 11.03 -0.85
CA ALA A 221 -8.35 11.09 0.59
C ALA A 221 -8.71 9.70 1.16
N HIS A 222 -8.01 9.28 2.23
CA HIS A 222 -8.22 7.94 2.80
C HIS A 222 -7.84 7.84 4.27
N MET A 223 -8.53 6.96 4.98
CA MET A 223 -8.20 6.50 6.33
C MET A 223 -7.57 5.12 6.24
N HIS A 224 -6.44 4.91 6.89
CA HIS A 224 -5.76 3.61 6.99
C HIS A 224 -6.32 2.76 8.12
N TYR A 225 -6.29 1.43 7.92
CA TYR A 225 -6.71 0.45 8.93
C TYR A 225 -5.81 -0.78 8.92
N ILE A 226 -5.45 -1.26 10.12
CA ILE A 226 -5.05 -2.65 10.34
C ILE A 226 -6.10 -3.26 11.26
N VAL A 227 -6.84 -4.25 10.75
CA VAL A 227 -7.86 -4.96 11.52
C VAL A 227 -7.43 -6.40 11.74
N SER A 228 -7.32 -6.80 13.01
CA SER A 228 -6.83 -8.12 13.40
C SER A 228 -7.64 -8.71 14.55
N ALA A 229 -7.79 -10.02 14.56
CA ALA A 229 -8.37 -10.77 15.67
C ALA A 229 -7.77 -12.17 15.75
N PRO A 230 -7.68 -12.81 16.94
CA PRO A 230 -7.18 -14.16 17.06
C PRO A 230 -7.95 -15.17 16.20
N GLY A 231 -7.25 -15.98 15.39
CA GLY A 231 -7.85 -16.97 14.49
C GLY A 231 -8.34 -16.40 13.16
N TYR A 232 -8.07 -15.14 12.88
CA TYR A 232 -8.43 -14.47 11.62
C TYR A 232 -7.21 -13.88 10.94
N GLN A 233 -7.22 -13.88 9.62
CA GLN A 233 -6.21 -13.21 8.81
C GLN A 233 -6.31 -11.69 8.99
N THR A 234 -5.20 -11.05 9.33
CA THR A 234 -5.12 -9.60 9.44
C THR A 234 -5.46 -8.93 8.12
N VAL A 235 -6.29 -7.89 8.17
CA VAL A 235 -6.59 -7.00 7.05
C VAL A 235 -5.76 -5.74 7.21
N VAL A 236 -4.99 -5.39 6.18
CA VAL A 236 -4.34 -4.08 6.02
C VAL A 236 -5.03 -3.39 4.86
N THR A 237 -5.68 -2.26 5.11
CA THR A 237 -6.52 -1.64 4.09
C THR A 237 -6.69 -0.13 4.30
N HIS A 238 -7.38 0.49 3.36
CA HIS A 238 -7.85 1.89 3.45
C HIS A 238 -9.35 1.93 3.28
N THR A 239 -10.00 3.01 3.78
CA THR A 239 -11.28 3.46 3.24
C THR A 239 -11.04 4.79 2.54
N PHE A 240 -11.54 4.90 1.32
CA PHE A 240 -11.39 6.09 0.49
C PHE A 240 -12.65 6.95 0.54
N VAL A 241 -12.48 8.26 0.54
CA VAL A 241 -13.59 9.21 0.56
C VAL A 241 -14.32 9.17 -0.77
N ASP A 242 -15.61 8.82 -0.76
CA ASP A 242 -16.46 8.85 -1.96
C ASP A 242 -16.54 10.27 -2.54
N GLY A 243 -16.45 10.37 -3.86
CA GLY A 243 -16.46 11.64 -4.58
C GLY A 243 -15.12 12.38 -4.63
N ASP A 244 -14.02 11.79 -4.11
CA ASP A 244 -12.69 12.39 -4.27
C ASP A 244 -12.23 12.35 -5.73
N ASP A 245 -11.62 13.43 -6.19
CA ASP A 245 -11.22 13.63 -7.60
C ASP A 245 -10.19 12.59 -8.10
N TYR A 246 -9.42 11.98 -7.19
CA TYR A 246 -8.34 11.07 -7.52
C TYR A 246 -8.69 9.58 -7.40
N LEU A 247 -9.94 9.22 -7.10
CA LEU A 247 -10.37 7.81 -6.93
C LEU A 247 -10.03 6.92 -8.14
N THR A 248 -10.09 7.47 -9.36
CA THR A 248 -9.82 6.72 -10.59
C THR A 248 -8.39 6.88 -11.10
N SER A 249 -7.57 7.67 -10.41
CA SER A 249 -6.22 8.04 -10.85
C SER A 249 -5.17 7.99 -9.72
N ASP A 250 -5.46 7.28 -8.61
CA ASP A 250 -4.51 7.12 -7.49
C ASP A 250 -3.10 6.79 -7.98
N ALA A 251 -2.14 7.61 -7.59
CA ALA A 251 -0.74 7.48 -8.01
C ALA A 251 -0.13 6.11 -7.71
N VAL A 252 -0.67 5.37 -6.72
CA VAL A 252 -0.16 4.06 -6.28
C VAL A 252 -1.14 2.90 -6.53
N PHE A 253 -2.25 3.13 -7.23
CA PHE A 253 -3.26 2.12 -7.58
C PHE A 253 -3.92 1.42 -6.38
N GLY A 254 -3.96 2.08 -5.22
CA GLY A 254 -4.50 1.50 -3.98
C GLY A 254 -6.02 1.39 -3.93
N VAL A 255 -6.74 2.16 -4.76
CA VAL A 255 -8.20 2.22 -4.73
C VAL A 255 -8.82 0.92 -5.23
N LYS A 256 -9.76 0.40 -4.45
CA LYS A 256 -10.67 -0.69 -4.85
C LYS A 256 -12.10 -0.24 -4.61
N ALA A 257 -13.01 -0.59 -5.50
CA ALA A 257 -14.40 -0.14 -5.43
C ALA A 257 -15.09 -0.51 -4.10
N SER A 258 -14.75 -1.66 -3.52
CA SER A 258 -15.27 -2.14 -2.24
C SER A 258 -14.76 -1.35 -1.02
N LEU A 259 -13.73 -0.51 -1.20
CA LEU A 259 -13.09 0.29 -0.16
C LEU A 259 -13.49 1.77 -0.21
N ILE A 260 -14.34 2.16 -1.16
CA ILE A 260 -14.89 3.52 -1.21
C ILE A 260 -16.02 3.61 -0.19
N SER A 261 -15.90 4.54 0.76
CA SER A 261 -16.85 4.76 1.85
C SER A 261 -17.55 6.11 1.67
N PRO A 262 -18.87 6.19 1.86
CA PRO A 262 -19.55 7.47 1.90
C PRO A 262 -19.07 8.29 3.10
N PHE A 263 -19.03 9.62 2.92
CA PHE A 263 -18.83 10.59 4.00
C PHE A 263 -20.07 11.47 4.04
N GLU A 264 -21.05 11.03 4.82
CA GLU A 264 -22.36 11.64 4.91
C GLU A 264 -22.34 12.84 5.86
N GLU A 265 -22.87 13.98 5.43
CA GLU A 265 -23.01 15.14 6.31
C GLU A 265 -24.02 14.84 7.42
N THR A 266 -23.67 15.25 8.66
CA THR A 266 -24.49 15.08 9.86
C THR A 266 -24.80 16.44 10.49
N PRO A 267 -25.78 17.21 9.94
CA PRO A 267 -26.02 18.60 10.34
C PRO A 267 -26.29 18.80 11.84
N ASP A 268 -26.92 17.81 12.49
CA ASP A 268 -27.27 17.82 13.90
C ASP A 268 -26.40 16.86 14.74
N GLY A 269 -25.29 16.33 14.15
CA GLY A 269 -24.39 15.39 14.81
C GLY A 269 -23.26 16.06 15.59
N ASP A 270 -22.55 15.26 16.41
CA ASP A 270 -21.35 15.71 17.14
C ASP A 270 -20.16 15.99 16.23
N THR A 271 -20.17 15.50 14.98
CA THR A 271 -19.18 15.69 13.95
C THR A 271 -19.84 16.13 12.66
N LYS A 272 -19.08 16.79 11.77
CA LYS A 272 -19.63 17.26 10.49
C LYS A 272 -19.97 16.11 9.54
N TYR A 273 -19.19 15.02 9.58
CA TYR A 273 -19.39 13.85 8.74
C TYR A 273 -19.51 12.56 9.55
N HIS A 274 -20.13 11.57 8.92
CA HIS A 274 -20.13 10.17 9.34
C HIS A 274 -19.65 9.30 8.18
N ALA A 275 -18.67 8.45 8.45
CA ALA A 275 -18.10 7.50 7.51
C ALA A 275 -18.33 6.05 8.00
N PRO A 276 -19.41 5.39 7.57
CA PRO A 276 -19.69 4.01 7.94
C PRO A 276 -18.86 3.05 7.11
N PHE A 277 -18.25 2.03 7.74
CA PHE A 277 -17.59 0.93 7.03
C PHE A 277 -17.57 -0.35 7.86
N ASP A 278 -17.99 -1.47 7.26
CA ASP A 278 -17.96 -2.80 7.88
C ASP A 278 -16.75 -3.61 7.40
N PHE A 279 -16.02 -4.22 8.33
CA PHE A 279 -14.90 -5.11 8.02
C PHE A 279 -15.34 -6.57 8.10
N VAL A 280 -14.98 -7.36 7.09
CA VAL A 280 -15.23 -8.79 7.05
C VAL A 280 -13.90 -9.54 7.04
N LEU A 281 -13.59 -10.24 8.13
CA LEU A 281 -12.35 -11.00 8.29
C LEU A 281 -12.52 -12.46 7.83
N THR A 282 -11.47 -12.98 7.21
CA THR A 282 -11.36 -14.39 6.83
C THR A 282 -10.64 -15.16 7.94
N ALA A 283 -11.19 -16.31 8.34
CA ALA A 283 -10.50 -17.19 9.28
C ALA A 283 -9.12 -17.61 8.75
N GLU A 284 -8.15 -17.76 9.64
CA GLU A 284 -6.86 -18.36 9.28
C GLU A 284 -7.08 -19.75 8.70
N LYS A 285 -6.32 -20.11 7.66
CA LYS A 285 -6.33 -21.49 7.19
C LYS A 285 -5.74 -22.34 8.32
N GLY A 286 -6.52 -23.30 8.82
CA GLY A 286 -6.06 -24.22 9.83
C GLY A 286 -4.70 -24.82 9.44
N GLN A 287 -3.76 -24.83 10.41
CA GLN A 287 -2.49 -25.54 10.30
C GLN A 287 -2.72 -27.02 10.15
#